data_ca67138debf010a520cfbf1537d6c599
#
_entry.id   ca67138debf010a520cfbf1537d6c599
#
_cell.length_a   1.000
_cell.length_b   1.000
_cell.length_c   1.000
_cell.angle_alpha   90.00
_cell.angle_beta   90.00
_cell.angle_gamma   90.00
#
_symmetry.space_group_name_H-M   'P 1'
#
loop_
_entity.id
_entity.type
_entity.pdbx_description
1 polymer ?
#
loop_
_entity_poly.entity_id
_entity_poly.type
_entity_poly.pdbx_seq_one_letter_code
_entity_poly.pdbx_strand_id
1 'polypeptide(L)'
;MNIISTLFVLLLHKIGGASGKKTEQALFFPLGLHYLCKKQTTSTAMETMKRTAELDRLSFTILAIEASAKKLGITPAEMRRRLERAGLIKNLIVDCYDTLHTESREAVANDVVEALGNWERRRNG
;
A
#
# COMPACT_ATOMS: atom_id res chain seq x y z
N MET A 1 -9.05 6.68 5.68
CA MET A 1 -8.74 5.51 6.49
C MET A 1 -9.89 4.51 6.52
N ASN A 2 -11.08 4.99 6.72
CA ASN A 2 -12.27 4.15 6.83
C ASN A 2 -12.71 3.49 5.51
N ILE A 3 -12.39 4.08 4.36
CA ILE A 3 -12.75 3.55 3.05
C ILE A 3 -12.00 2.25 2.73
N ILE A 4 -10.71 2.19 3.03
CA ILE A 4 -9.88 0.99 2.81
C ILE A 4 -10.28 -0.10 3.80
N SER A 5 -10.54 0.24 5.07
CA SER A 5 -11.07 -0.69 6.07
C SER A 5 -12.47 -1.18 5.69
N THR A 6 -13.33 -0.32 5.20
CA THR A 6 -14.69 -0.66 4.76
C THR A 6 -14.66 -1.55 3.53
N LEU A 7 -13.81 -1.27 2.55
CA LEU A 7 -13.60 -2.11 1.36
C LEU A 7 -13.01 -3.48 1.75
N PHE A 8 -12.09 -3.50 2.69
CA PHE A 8 -11.51 -4.74 3.20
C PHE A 8 -12.55 -5.59 3.95
N VAL A 9 -13.37 -4.96 4.80
CA VAL A 9 -14.48 -5.62 5.49
C VAL A 9 -15.54 -6.10 4.51
N LEU A 10 -15.88 -5.32 3.48
CA LEU A 10 -16.80 -5.74 2.43
C LEU A 10 -16.25 -6.90 1.59
N LEU A 11 -14.95 -6.89 1.31
CA LEU A 11 -14.28 -7.98 0.61
C LEU A 11 -14.27 -9.25 1.46
N LEU A 12 -13.97 -9.15 2.75
CA LEU A 12 -14.06 -10.24 3.71
C LEU A 12 -15.50 -10.74 3.86
N HIS A 13 -16.49 -9.86 3.82
CA HIS A 13 -17.91 -10.23 3.90
C HIS A 13 -18.39 -10.95 2.65
N LYS A 14 -17.92 -10.55 1.46
CA LYS A 14 -18.16 -11.29 0.21
C LYS A 14 -17.49 -12.65 0.21
N ILE A 15 -16.28 -12.75 0.72
CA ILE A 15 -15.56 -14.02 0.89
C ILE A 15 -16.27 -14.84 1.97
N GLY A 16 -16.77 -14.22 3.03
CA GLY A 16 -17.58 -14.87 4.08
C GLY A 16 -18.91 -15.39 3.57
N GLY A 17 -19.59 -14.65 2.68
CA GLY A 17 -20.83 -15.10 2.05
C GLY A 17 -20.64 -16.27 1.08
N ALA A 18 -19.46 -16.35 0.44
CA ALA A 18 -19.07 -17.48 -0.38
C ALA A 18 -18.48 -18.65 0.43
N SER A 19 -18.17 -18.45 1.70
CA SER A 19 -17.46 -19.42 2.54
C SER A 19 -18.31 -20.64 2.91
N GLY A 20 -19.62 -20.56 2.85
CA GLY A 20 -20.48 -21.72 3.05
C GLY A 20 -20.21 -22.84 2.06
N LYS A 21 -20.03 -22.50 0.80
CA LYS A 21 -19.64 -23.45 -0.25
C LYS A 21 -18.16 -23.81 -0.20
N LYS A 22 -17.31 -22.87 0.18
CA LYS A 22 -15.87 -23.10 0.32
C LYS A 22 -15.50 -23.90 1.55
N THR A 23 -16.31 -23.84 2.61
CA THR A 23 -16.10 -24.67 3.78
C THR A 23 -16.33 -26.15 3.46
N GLU A 24 -17.30 -26.46 2.62
CA GLU A 24 -17.50 -27.81 2.11
C GLU A 24 -16.34 -28.24 1.19
N GLN A 25 -15.85 -27.35 0.32
CA GLN A 25 -14.69 -27.62 -0.52
C GLN A 25 -13.39 -27.73 0.30
N ALA A 26 -13.23 -26.96 1.36
CA ALA A 26 -12.09 -27.09 2.27
C ALA A 26 -12.12 -28.42 3.05
N LEU A 27 -13.29 -28.97 3.32
CA LEU A 27 -13.44 -30.31 3.89
C LEU A 27 -13.12 -31.42 2.88
N PHE A 28 -13.35 -31.18 1.57
CA PHE A 28 -13.01 -32.10 0.49
C PHE A 28 -11.53 -32.11 0.10
N PHE A 29 -10.77 -31.05 0.42
CA PHE A 29 -9.36 -30.88 0.05
C PHE A 29 -8.36 -30.88 1.22
N PRO A 30 -8.60 -31.48 2.39
CA PRO A 30 -7.65 -31.36 3.49
C PRO A 30 -6.31 -32.02 3.20
N LEU A 31 -6.29 -33.07 2.42
CA LEU A 31 -5.07 -33.83 2.09
C LEU A 31 -4.25 -33.20 0.95
N GLY A 32 -4.90 -32.66 -0.08
CA GLY A 32 -4.24 -31.99 -1.20
C GLY A 32 -3.62 -30.65 -0.82
N LEU A 33 -4.34 -29.85 -0.07
CA LEU A 33 -3.85 -28.56 0.46
C LEU A 33 -2.72 -28.75 1.46
N HIS A 34 -2.81 -29.75 2.32
CA HIS A 34 -1.77 -30.06 3.29
C HIS A 34 -0.48 -30.56 2.63
N TYR A 35 -0.59 -31.31 1.57
CA TYR A 35 0.53 -31.79 0.77
C TYR A 35 1.19 -30.64 -0.03
N LEU A 36 0.40 -29.77 -0.65
CA LEU A 36 0.88 -28.57 -1.35
C LEU A 36 1.52 -27.56 -0.39
N CYS A 37 0.95 -27.37 0.80
CA CYS A 37 1.55 -26.53 1.84
C CYS A 37 2.88 -27.06 2.32
N LYS A 38 3.05 -28.38 2.47
CA LYS A 38 4.34 -28.98 2.86
C LYS A 38 5.44 -28.85 1.83
N LYS A 39 5.10 -28.89 0.52
CA LYS A 39 6.09 -28.72 -0.57
C LYS A 39 6.50 -27.27 -0.80
N GLN A 40 5.69 -26.30 -0.39
CA GLN A 40 5.91 -24.88 -0.64
C GLN A 40 6.43 -24.10 0.56
N THR A 41 6.60 -24.75 1.71
CA THR A 41 6.89 -24.05 2.98
C THR A 41 8.18 -23.25 3.01
N THR A 42 9.18 -23.56 2.20
CA THR A 42 10.45 -22.83 2.21
C THR A 42 10.52 -21.71 1.18
N SER A 43 9.98 -21.88 -0.02
CA SER A 43 9.97 -20.82 -1.04
C SER A 43 8.79 -19.86 -0.88
N THR A 44 7.64 -20.35 -0.43
CA THR A 44 6.42 -19.55 -0.25
C THR A 44 6.53 -18.56 0.91
N ALA A 45 7.21 -18.92 2.00
CA ALA A 45 7.41 -18.03 3.14
C ALA A 45 8.26 -16.82 2.76
N MET A 46 9.35 -17.00 2.03
CA MET A 46 10.19 -15.90 1.56
C MET A 46 9.47 -15.03 0.53
N GLU A 47 8.73 -15.61 -0.38
CA GLU A 47 7.95 -14.88 -1.37
C GLU A 47 6.77 -14.13 -0.75
N THR A 48 6.12 -14.71 0.27
CA THR A 48 5.05 -14.05 1.04
C THR A 48 5.62 -12.86 1.84
N MET A 49 6.78 -13.00 2.47
CA MET A 49 7.44 -11.89 3.17
C MET A 49 7.82 -10.76 2.20
N LYS A 50 8.33 -11.10 1.03
CA LYS A 50 8.67 -10.12 0.00
C LYS A 50 7.42 -9.37 -0.50
N ARG A 51 6.35 -10.10 -0.79
CA ARG A 51 5.06 -9.49 -1.18
C ARG A 51 4.49 -8.59 -0.11
N THR A 52 4.58 -8.97 1.15
CA THR A 52 4.09 -8.17 2.28
C THR A 52 4.84 -6.85 2.36
N ALA A 53 6.17 -6.87 2.26
CA ALA A 53 6.99 -5.67 2.28
C ALA A 53 6.70 -4.73 1.09
N GLU A 54 6.47 -5.29 -0.10
CA GLU A 54 6.10 -4.51 -1.29
C GLU A 54 4.71 -3.89 -1.14
N LEU A 55 3.76 -4.63 -0.58
CA LEU A 55 2.40 -4.13 -0.30
C LEU A 55 2.42 -3.03 0.77
N ASP A 56 3.23 -3.16 1.78
CA ASP A 56 3.38 -2.15 2.83
C ASP A 56 3.94 -0.84 2.24
N ARG A 57 4.96 -0.92 1.41
CA ARG A 57 5.51 0.24 0.70
C ARG A 57 4.50 0.89 -0.24
N LEU A 58 3.75 0.08 -0.99
CA LEU A 58 2.70 0.57 -1.87
C LEU A 58 1.57 1.26 -1.08
N SER A 59 1.11 0.65 -0.01
CA SER A 59 0.08 1.20 0.87
C SER A 59 0.54 2.51 1.49
N PHE A 60 1.77 2.56 1.96
CA PHE A 60 2.37 3.78 2.50
C PHE A 60 2.45 4.89 1.45
N THR A 61 2.84 4.56 0.21
CA THR A 61 2.90 5.52 -0.90
C THR A 61 1.54 6.13 -1.19
N ILE A 62 0.50 5.31 -1.21
CA ILE A 62 -0.88 5.78 -1.41
C ILE A 62 -1.29 6.73 -0.27
N LEU A 63 -1.04 6.36 0.97
CA LEU A 63 -1.35 7.18 2.14
C LEU A 63 -0.60 8.51 2.15
N ALA A 64 0.67 8.50 1.74
CA ALA A 64 1.47 9.72 1.63
C ALA A 64 0.92 10.66 0.56
N ILE A 65 0.53 10.13 -0.59
CA ILE A 65 -0.08 10.92 -1.67
C ILE A 65 -1.41 11.52 -1.22
N GLU A 66 -2.28 10.72 -0.60
CA GLU A 66 -3.60 11.19 -0.12
C GLU A 66 -3.46 12.27 0.96
N ALA A 67 -2.58 12.06 1.94
CA ALA A 67 -2.36 13.03 3.01
C ALA A 67 -1.79 14.35 2.48
N SER A 68 -0.87 14.28 1.55
CA SER A 68 -0.26 15.45 0.89
C SER A 68 -1.27 16.20 0.01
N ALA A 69 -2.09 15.47 -0.74
CA ALA A 69 -3.16 16.03 -1.56
C ALA A 69 -4.18 16.78 -0.69
N LYS A 70 -4.59 16.18 0.42
CA LYS A 70 -5.51 16.79 1.38
C LYS A 70 -4.94 18.08 1.95
N LYS A 71 -3.65 18.11 2.24
CA LYS A 71 -2.96 19.29 2.76
C LYS A 71 -2.94 20.45 1.76
N LEU A 72 -2.74 20.16 0.48
CA LEU A 72 -2.76 21.16 -0.59
C LEU A 72 -4.18 21.49 -1.10
N GLY A 73 -5.19 20.76 -0.68
CA GLY A 73 -6.55 20.94 -1.15
C GLY A 73 -6.76 20.53 -2.62
N ILE A 74 -5.95 19.60 -3.12
CA ILE A 74 -6.03 19.08 -4.49
C ILE A 74 -6.44 17.60 -4.48
N THR A 75 -6.79 17.08 -5.65
CA THR A 75 -7.13 15.66 -5.76
C THR A 75 -5.88 14.77 -5.63
N PRO A 76 -6.01 13.54 -5.11
CA PRO A 76 -4.90 12.59 -5.07
C PRO A 76 -4.30 12.30 -6.45
N ALA A 77 -5.13 12.28 -7.49
CA ALA A 77 -4.68 12.08 -8.87
C ALA A 77 -3.78 13.22 -9.36
N GLU A 78 -4.12 14.45 -9.03
CA GLU A 78 -3.29 15.62 -9.36
C GLU A 78 -1.99 15.63 -8.56
N MET A 79 -2.08 15.31 -7.27
CA MET A 79 -0.89 15.19 -6.42
C MET A 79 0.06 14.14 -6.94
N ARG A 80 -0.45 12.98 -7.31
CA ARG A 80 0.32 11.91 -7.92
C ARG A 80 1.06 12.38 -9.18
N ARG A 81 0.36 13.04 -10.09
CA ARG A 81 0.97 13.58 -11.33
C ARG A 81 2.11 14.55 -11.04
N ARG A 82 1.93 15.43 -10.07
CA ARG A 82 2.98 16.39 -9.67
C ARG A 82 4.20 15.68 -9.11
N LEU A 83 3.98 14.72 -8.22
CA LEU A 83 5.05 13.93 -7.62
C LEU A 83 5.78 13.05 -8.64
N GLU A 84 5.06 12.48 -9.61
CA GLU A 84 5.66 11.70 -10.70
C GLU A 84 6.57 12.58 -11.57
N ARG A 85 6.11 13.79 -11.95
CA ARG A 85 6.92 14.75 -12.70
C ARG A 85 8.19 15.17 -11.95
N ALA A 86 8.10 15.28 -10.65
CA ALA A 86 9.22 15.63 -9.80
C ALA A 86 10.14 14.44 -9.47
N GLY A 87 9.72 13.21 -9.79
CA GLY A 87 10.43 11.99 -9.41
C GLY A 87 10.41 11.70 -7.91
N LEU A 88 9.55 12.39 -7.15
CA LEU A 88 9.51 12.30 -5.69
C LEU A 88 8.85 11.02 -5.18
N ILE A 89 8.02 10.37 -5.97
CA ILE A 89 7.42 9.09 -5.56
C ILE A 89 8.52 8.06 -5.32
N LYS A 90 9.43 7.90 -6.25
CA LYS A 90 10.55 6.98 -6.10
C LYS A 90 11.58 7.50 -5.10
N ASN A 91 12.12 8.69 -5.36
CA ASN A 91 13.30 9.19 -4.66
C ASN A 91 13.04 9.61 -3.21
N LEU A 92 11.80 9.99 -2.87
CA LEU A 92 11.45 10.39 -1.52
C LEU A 92 10.60 9.32 -0.83
N ILE A 93 9.47 8.95 -1.41
CA ILE A 93 8.50 8.11 -0.71
C ILE A 93 8.95 6.64 -0.65
N VAL A 94 9.42 6.09 -1.76
CA VAL A 94 9.81 4.67 -1.84
C VAL A 94 11.20 4.44 -1.25
N ASP A 95 12.18 5.23 -1.66
CA ASP A 95 13.58 5.05 -1.24
C ASP A 95 13.79 5.41 0.24
N CYS A 96 13.04 6.38 0.76
CA CYS A 96 13.09 6.76 2.18
C CYS A 96 12.00 6.10 3.03
N TYR A 97 11.38 5.04 2.55
CA TYR A 97 10.31 4.34 3.27
C TYR A 97 10.69 3.98 4.70
N ASP A 98 11.89 3.44 4.90
CA ASP A 98 12.34 2.97 6.23
C ASP A 98 12.40 4.10 7.26
N THR A 99 12.60 5.32 6.83
CA THR A 99 12.58 6.50 7.69
C THR A 99 11.18 7.08 7.81
N LEU A 100 10.51 7.29 6.69
CA LEU A 100 9.23 7.99 6.64
C LEU A 100 8.07 7.19 7.26
N HIS A 101 8.09 5.86 7.18
CA HIS A 101 6.98 5.06 7.70
C HIS A 101 6.90 5.08 9.24
N THR A 102 7.97 5.49 9.92
CA THR A 102 7.99 5.68 11.37
C THR A 102 7.43 7.04 11.80
N GLU A 103 7.33 7.97 10.88
CA GLU A 103 6.81 9.31 11.12
C GLU A 103 5.27 9.34 11.14
N SER A 104 4.73 10.39 11.73
CA SER A 104 3.29 10.62 11.68
C SER A 104 2.84 10.94 10.24
N ARG A 105 1.61 10.59 9.93
CA ARG A 105 1.02 10.89 8.60
C ARG A 105 1.13 12.36 8.23
N GLU A 106 0.96 13.23 9.22
CA GLU A 106 1.03 14.67 9.03
C GLU A 106 2.46 15.15 8.77
N ALA A 107 3.45 14.59 9.45
CA ALA A 107 4.85 14.87 9.21
C ALA A 107 5.25 14.45 7.79
N VAL A 108 4.88 13.24 7.38
CA VAL A 108 5.12 12.75 6.00
C VAL A 108 4.47 13.67 4.97
N ALA A 109 3.23 14.11 5.20
CA ALA A 109 2.55 15.04 4.29
C ALA A 109 3.28 16.38 4.21
N ASN A 110 3.81 16.89 5.31
CA ASN A 110 4.61 18.12 5.33
C ASN A 110 5.88 17.97 4.50
N ASP A 111 6.61 16.90 4.71
CA ASP A 111 7.87 16.63 4.01
C ASP A 111 7.66 16.50 2.50
N VAL A 112 6.62 15.77 2.11
CA VAL A 112 6.25 15.60 0.69
C VAL A 112 5.85 16.92 0.05
N VAL A 113 5.03 17.71 0.72
CA VAL A 113 4.60 19.04 0.23
C VAL A 113 5.77 20.01 0.13
N GLU A 114 6.65 20.02 1.12
CA GLU A 114 7.85 20.86 1.12
C GLU A 114 8.81 20.46 0.00
N ALA A 115 9.08 19.19 -0.17
CA ALA A 115 9.94 18.68 -1.24
C ALA A 115 9.38 19.03 -2.63
N LEU A 116 8.08 18.87 -2.82
CA LEU A 116 7.40 19.25 -4.07
C LEU A 116 7.50 20.76 -4.33
N GLY A 117 7.22 21.58 -3.32
CA GLY A 117 7.32 23.02 -3.43
C GLY A 117 8.75 23.49 -3.73
N ASN A 118 9.75 22.87 -3.15
CA ASN A 118 11.16 23.14 -3.43
C ASN A 118 11.54 22.79 -4.87
N TRP A 119 11.03 21.67 -5.39
CA TRP A 119 11.26 21.26 -6.76
C TRP A 119 10.58 22.22 -7.75
N GLU A 120 9.32 22.57 -7.52
CA GLU A 120 8.55 23.48 -8.37
C GLU A 120 9.20 24.88 -8.42
N ARG A 121 9.67 25.39 -7.28
CA ARG A 121 10.39 26.68 -7.22
C ARG A 121 11.66 26.67 -8.05
N ARG A 122 12.46 25.62 -7.98
CA ARG A 122 13.68 25.49 -8.77
C ARG A 122 13.43 25.41 -10.26
N ARG A 123 12.31 24.84 -10.66
CA ARG A 123 11.94 24.71 -12.06
C ARG A 123 11.41 26.02 -12.64
N ASN A 124 10.72 26.83 -11.84
CA ASN A 124 10.11 28.08 -12.26
C ASN A 124 11.05 29.30 -12.10
N GLY A 125 12.18 29.10 -11.49
CA GLY A 125 13.24 30.10 -11.35
C GLY A 125 14.31 29.90 -12.39
#